data_ea45d90270112fcb35e647dd7bafd6af
#
_entry.id   ea45d90270112fcb35e647dd7bafd6af
#
_cell.length_a   1.000
_cell.length_b   1.000
_cell.length_c   1.000
_cell.angle_alpha   90.00
_cell.angle_beta   90.00
_cell.angle_gamma   90.00
#
_symmetry.space_group_name_H-M   'P 1'
#
loop_
_entity.id
_entity.type
_entity.pdbx_description
1 polymer ?
#
loop_
_entity_poly.entity_id
_entity_poly.type
_entity_poly.pdbx_seq_one_letter_code
_entity_poly.pdbx_strand_id
1 'polypeptide(L)'
;DALEGKLKALKENWGRYDFFYFHVKKTDAMGEDGNFHGKVEKVELFDALLPEILALGPDVLAITGDHSTPALLKAHSWHPVPLLLKAPYLRADEARRFTEREAQRGSLGHLRGMELMPLLLAHAGKLLKYGA
;
A
#
# COMPACT_ATOMS: atom_id res chain seq x y z
N ASP A 1 3.32 -12.66 -12.90
CA ASP A 1 3.47 -11.21 -12.66
C ASP A 1 4.91 -10.94 -12.24
N ALA A 2 5.71 -10.48 -13.16
CA ALA A 2 7.09 -10.13 -12.84
C ALA A 2 7.09 -8.76 -12.14
N LEU A 3 7.20 -8.73 -10.81
CA LEU A 3 7.34 -7.48 -10.04
C LEU A 3 8.52 -6.65 -10.54
N GLU A 4 9.60 -7.29 -10.96
CA GLU A 4 10.76 -6.65 -11.57
C GLU A 4 10.40 -5.85 -12.83
N GLY A 5 9.55 -6.41 -13.71
CA GLY A 5 9.07 -5.70 -14.91
C GLY A 5 8.24 -4.46 -14.56
N LYS A 6 7.42 -4.55 -13.51
CA LYS A 6 6.65 -3.41 -13.01
C LYS A 6 7.55 -2.35 -12.39
N LEU A 7 8.54 -2.77 -11.62
CA LEU A 7 9.54 -1.85 -11.04
C LEU A 7 10.35 -1.15 -12.14
N LYS A 8 10.75 -1.87 -13.18
CA LYS A 8 11.42 -1.29 -14.35
C LYS A 8 10.55 -0.22 -15.00
N ALA A 9 9.28 -0.56 -15.29
CA ALA A 9 8.33 0.39 -15.89
C ALA A 9 8.11 1.63 -14.99
N LEU A 10 8.03 1.44 -13.67
CA LEU A 10 7.94 2.53 -12.70
C LEU A 10 9.14 3.47 -12.82
N LYS A 11 10.37 2.92 -12.81
CA LYS A 11 11.60 3.69 -12.92
C LYS A 11 11.70 4.46 -14.23
N GLU A 12 11.38 3.82 -15.35
CA GLU A 12 11.43 4.44 -16.68
C GLU A 12 10.44 5.59 -16.88
N ASN A 13 9.35 5.60 -16.09
CA ASN A 13 8.32 6.61 -16.19
C ASN A 13 8.30 7.59 -15.00
N TRP A 14 9.22 7.46 -14.04
CA TRP A 14 9.19 8.22 -12.79
C TRP A 14 9.12 9.74 -12.99
N GLY A 15 9.86 10.29 -13.92
CA GLY A 15 9.88 11.73 -14.23
C GLY A 15 8.74 12.20 -15.17
N ARG A 16 7.81 11.33 -15.58
CA ARG A 16 6.76 11.64 -16.55
C ARG A 16 5.38 11.82 -15.95
N TYR A 17 5.16 11.30 -14.75
CA TYR A 17 3.85 11.30 -14.08
C TYR A 17 3.98 11.72 -12.63
N ASP A 18 2.94 12.33 -12.09
CA ASP A 18 2.84 12.74 -10.69
C ASP A 18 2.22 11.65 -9.79
N PHE A 19 1.55 10.67 -10.35
CA PHE A 19 0.89 9.59 -9.62
C PHE A 19 1.17 8.24 -10.24
N PHE A 20 1.45 7.26 -9.39
CA PHE A 20 1.68 5.87 -9.78
C PHE A 20 0.83 4.92 -8.94
N TYR A 21 0.19 3.97 -9.60
CA TYR A 21 -0.48 2.85 -8.98
C TYR A 21 0.31 1.56 -9.24
N PHE A 22 0.99 1.07 -8.22
CA PHE A 22 1.81 -0.14 -8.31
C PHE A 22 1.04 -1.35 -7.76
N HIS A 23 0.51 -2.18 -8.64
CA HIS A 23 -0.38 -3.28 -8.26
C HIS A 23 0.35 -4.62 -8.10
N VAL A 24 0.21 -5.26 -6.93
CA VAL A 24 0.76 -6.58 -6.60
C VAL A 24 -0.38 -7.61 -6.57
N LYS A 25 -0.74 -8.16 -7.74
CA LYS A 25 -1.90 -9.05 -7.91
C LYS A 25 -1.76 -10.43 -7.24
N LYS A 26 -0.56 -10.99 -7.17
CA LYS A 26 -0.33 -12.39 -6.76
C LYS A 26 -0.69 -12.71 -5.30
N THR A 27 -0.72 -11.73 -4.42
CA THR A 27 -1.14 -11.91 -3.02
C THR A 27 -2.61 -12.32 -2.94
N ASP A 28 -3.46 -11.74 -3.79
CA ASP A 28 -4.87 -12.06 -3.92
C ASP A 28 -5.07 -13.49 -4.43
N ALA A 29 -4.46 -13.83 -5.55
CA ALA A 29 -4.53 -15.17 -6.13
C ALA A 29 -4.13 -16.27 -5.14
N MET A 30 -3.03 -16.07 -4.39
CA MET A 30 -2.60 -17.03 -3.35
C MET A 30 -3.63 -17.13 -2.22
N GLY A 31 -4.31 -16.05 -1.88
CA GLY A 31 -5.41 -16.04 -0.92
C GLY A 31 -6.60 -16.86 -1.39
N GLU A 32 -7.05 -16.67 -2.63
CA GLU A 32 -8.15 -17.43 -3.25
C GLU A 32 -7.85 -18.94 -3.34
N ASP A 33 -6.59 -19.30 -3.63
CA ASP A 33 -6.13 -20.69 -3.66
C ASP A 33 -6.00 -21.30 -2.25
N GLY A 34 -6.11 -20.51 -1.19
CA GLY A 34 -5.87 -20.96 0.18
C GLY A 34 -4.40 -21.24 0.47
N ASN A 35 -3.50 -20.76 -0.37
CA ASN A 35 -2.06 -20.96 -0.26
C ASN A 35 -1.45 -19.88 0.65
N PHE A 36 -1.48 -20.09 1.96
CA PHE A 36 -0.95 -19.17 2.95
C PHE A 36 0.55 -18.89 2.75
N HIS A 37 1.35 -19.94 2.58
CA HIS A 37 2.80 -19.79 2.38
C HIS A 37 3.14 -19.06 1.09
N GLY A 38 2.47 -19.37 -0.01
CA GLY A 38 2.62 -18.65 -1.26
C GLY A 38 2.24 -17.17 -1.14
N LYS A 39 1.23 -16.86 -0.32
CA LYS A 39 0.85 -15.46 -0.03
C LYS A 39 1.95 -14.73 0.74
N VAL A 40 2.52 -15.35 1.76
CA VAL A 40 3.66 -14.81 2.52
C VAL A 40 4.84 -14.52 1.58
N GLU A 41 5.23 -15.48 0.74
CA GLU A 41 6.31 -15.29 -0.24
C GLU A 41 6.09 -14.08 -1.16
N LYS A 42 4.85 -13.83 -1.58
CA LYS A 42 4.55 -12.66 -2.44
C LYS A 42 4.66 -11.34 -1.70
N VAL A 43 4.31 -11.30 -0.42
CA VAL A 43 4.52 -10.14 0.45
C VAL A 43 6.01 -9.89 0.66
N GLU A 44 6.79 -10.93 0.98
CA GLU A 44 8.24 -10.85 1.17
C GLU A 44 8.97 -10.39 -0.10
N LEU A 45 8.55 -10.87 -1.28
CA LEU A 45 9.09 -10.41 -2.55
C LEU A 45 8.82 -8.92 -2.80
N PHE A 46 7.66 -8.43 -2.43
CA PHE A 46 7.37 -7.00 -2.51
C PHE A 46 8.19 -6.20 -1.50
N ASP A 47 8.30 -6.68 -0.27
CA ASP A 47 9.11 -6.04 0.77
C ASP A 47 10.58 -5.90 0.34
N ALA A 48 11.13 -6.93 -0.31
CA ALA A 48 12.48 -6.91 -0.86
C ALA A 48 12.68 -5.86 -1.98
N LEU A 49 11.62 -5.50 -2.72
CA LEU A 49 11.66 -4.46 -3.75
C LEU A 49 11.45 -3.04 -3.19
N LEU A 50 10.86 -2.92 -2.02
CA LEU A 50 10.47 -1.64 -1.44
C LEU A 50 11.62 -0.64 -1.31
N PRO A 51 12.85 -1.02 -0.94
CA PRO A 51 13.99 -0.11 -0.92
C PRO A 51 14.26 0.59 -2.26
N GLU A 52 14.05 -0.11 -3.38
CA GLU A 52 14.25 0.46 -4.71
C GLU A 52 13.15 1.49 -5.06
N ILE A 53 11.92 1.25 -4.61
CA ILE A 53 10.82 2.22 -4.73
C ILE A 53 11.10 3.44 -3.88
N LEU A 54 11.56 3.25 -2.64
CA LEU A 54 11.93 4.34 -1.74
C LEU A 54 13.09 5.18 -2.27
N ALA A 55 14.05 4.55 -2.96
CA ALA A 55 15.19 5.24 -3.57
C ALA A 55 14.77 6.20 -4.70
N LEU A 56 13.57 6.04 -5.30
CA LEU A 56 13.02 6.98 -6.26
C LEU A 56 12.58 8.31 -5.62
N GLY A 57 12.49 8.36 -4.30
CA GLY A 57 12.16 9.55 -3.54
C GLY A 57 10.70 10.00 -3.65
N PRO A 58 9.69 9.12 -3.49
CA PRO A 58 8.30 9.56 -3.50
C PRO A 58 8.02 10.52 -2.35
N ASP A 59 7.40 11.67 -2.63
CA ASP A 59 6.96 12.62 -1.60
C ASP A 59 5.91 11.97 -0.70
N VAL A 60 4.99 11.23 -1.29
CA VAL A 60 3.95 10.47 -0.58
C VAL A 60 3.97 9.03 -1.06
N LEU A 61 4.04 8.10 -0.12
CA LEU A 61 3.91 6.67 -0.38
C LEU A 61 2.78 6.10 0.47
N ALA A 62 1.84 5.41 -0.18
CA ALA A 62 0.84 4.60 0.49
C ALA A 62 1.00 3.13 0.12
N ILE A 63 0.88 2.24 1.10
CA ILE A 63 0.84 0.80 0.90
C ILE A 63 -0.45 0.29 1.53
N THR A 64 -1.29 -0.38 0.76
CA THR A 64 -2.59 -0.89 1.22
C THR A 64 -3.06 -2.04 0.35
N GLY A 65 -4.19 -2.63 0.68
CA GLY A 65 -4.95 -3.52 -0.19
C GLY A 65 -6.23 -2.85 -0.69
N ASP A 66 -6.76 -3.33 -1.79
CA ASP A 66 -8.08 -2.95 -2.30
C ASP A 66 -9.20 -3.72 -1.58
N HIS A 67 -8.91 -4.95 -1.18
CA HIS A 67 -9.78 -5.81 -0.37
C HIS A 67 -8.96 -6.86 0.39
N SER A 68 -9.60 -7.52 1.35
CA SER A 68 -9.02 -8.65 2.07
C SER A 68 -9.39 -9.96 1.38
N THR A 69 -8.39 -10.86 1.21
CA THR A 69 -8.57 -12.22 0.70
C THR A 69 -7.83 -13.20 1.60
N PRO A 70 -8.40 -13.52 2.78
CA PRO A 70 -7.75 -14.44 3.72
C PRO A 70 -7.60 -15.83 3.12
N ALA A 71 -6.40 -16.42 3.18
CA ALA A 71 -6.14 -17.76 2.67
C ALA A 71 -7.02 -18.83 3.37
N LEU A 72 -7.41 -18.60 4.62
CA LEU A 72 -8.31 -19.48 5.37
C LEU A 72 -9.71 -19.53 4.76
N LEU A 73 -10.20 -18.39 4.24
CA LEU A 73 -11.55 -18.29 3.66
C LEU A 73 -11.56 -18.61 2.17
N LYS A 74 -10.43 -18.56 1.48
CA LYS A 74 -10.30 -18.77 0.03
C LYS A 74 -11.26 -17.91 -0.79
N ALA A 75 -11.55 -16.71 -0.30
CA ALA A 75 -12.49 -15.78 -0.91
C ALA A 75 -12.23 -14.36 -0.39
N HIS A 76 -12.75 -13.38 -1.10
CA HIS A 76 -12.79 -12.01 -0.62
C HIS A 76 -13.61 -11.90 0.67
N SER A 77 -13.21 -11.04 1.56
CA SER A 77 -13.91 -10.84 2.82
C SER A 77 -14.11 -9.35 3.13
N TRP A 78 -14.98 -9.08 4.10
CA TRP A 78 -15.35 -7.73 4.55
C TRP A 78 -14.33 -7.09 5.51
N HIS A 79 -13.26 -7.80 5.85
CA HIS A 79 -12.28 -7.29 6.81
C HIS A 79 -11.59 -6.03 6.27
N PRO A 80 -11.35 -5.04 7.12
CA PRO A 80 -10.53 -3.90 6.75
C PRO A 80 -9.13 -4.33 6.32
N VAL A 81 -8.55 -3.57 5.40
CA VAL A 81 -7.16 -3.75 4.98
C VAL A 81 -6.24 -2.75 5.70
N PRO A 82 -4.99 -3.12 5.99
CA PRO A 82 -4.06 -2.18 6.60
C PRO A 82 -3.67 -1.08 5.61
N LEU A 83 -3.42 0.11 6.13
CA LEU A 83 -2.90 1.25 5.39
C LEU A 83 -1.62 1.76 6.06
N LEU A 84 -0.54 1.82 5.30
CA LEU A 84 0.66 2.55 5.64
C LEU A 84 0.74 3.80 4.79
N LEU A 85 0.98 4.94 5.42
CA LEU A 85 1.21 6.22 4.75
C LEU A 85 2.54 6.80 5.20
N LYS A 86 3.37 7.22 4.24
CA LYS A 86 4.60 7.96 4.47
C LYS A 86 4.54 9.29 3.71
N ALA A 87 4.75 10.40 4.40
CA ALA A 87 4.76 11.74 3.83
C ALA A 87 5.57 12.70 4.70
N PRO A 88 6.07 13.85 4.16
CA PRO A 88 6.94 14.78 4.90
C PRO A 88 6.32 15.37 6.16
N TYR A 89 5.03 15.67 6.12
CA TYR A 89 4.31 16.34 7.21
C TYR A 89 3.43 15.41 8.04
N LEU A 90 3.53 14.12 7.80
CA LEU A 90 2.80 13.12 8.57
C LEU A 90 3.37 12.99 9.98
N ARG A 91 2.51 12.97 11.00
CA ARG A 91 2.90 12.59 12.34
C ARG A 91 3.01 11.07 12.43
N ALA A 92 4.21 10.57 12.69
CA ALA A 92 4.41 9.15 12.90
C ALA A 92 3.71 8.68 14.18
N ASP A 93 3.15 7.49 14.15
CA ASP A 93 2.64 6.81 15.32
C ASP A 93 3.67 5.79 15.86
N GLU A 94 3.26 4.93 16.78
CA GLU A 94 4.14 3.95 17.43
C GLU A 94 4.31 2.65 16.62
N ALA A 95 3.60 2.49 15.49
CA ALA A 95 3.66 1.29 14.67
C ALA A 95 5.10 1.01 14.19
N ARG A 96 5.53 -0.24 14.32
CA ARG A 96 6.87 -0.70 13.94
C ARG A 96 6.85 -1.67 12.76
N ARG A 97 5.69 -2.25 12.48
CA ARG A 97 5.50 -3.25 11.44
C ARG A 97 4.22 -2.98 10.68
N PHE A 98 4.22 -3.29 9.41
CA PHE A 98 3.02 -3.22 8.58
C PHE A 98 2.21 -4.52 8.74
N THR A 99 1.41 -4.55 9.79
CA THR A 99 0.50 -5.65 10.13
C THR A 99 -0.88 -5.11 10.48
N GLU A 100 -1.92 -5.95 10.33
CA GLU A 100 -3.29 -5.58 10.72
C GLU A 100 -3.38 -5.22 12.22
N ARG A 101 -2.63 -5.91 13.08
CA ARG A 101 -2.64 -5.65 14.52
C ARG A 101 -2.08 -4.28 14.88
N GLU A 102 -1.01 -3.86 14.24
CA GLU A 102 -0.45 -2.52 14.46
C GLU A 102 -1.30 -1.45 13.79
N ALA A 103 -1.81 -1.72 12.57
CA ALA A 103 -2.71 -0.80 11.87
C ALA A 103 -3.99 -0.48 12.66
N GLN A 104 -4.53 -1.44 13.44
CA GLN A 104 -5.68 -1.20 14.32
C GLN A 104 -5.44 -0.12 15.38
N ARG A 105 -4.18 0.15 15.71
CA ARG A 105 -3.77 1.18 16.70
C ARG A 105 -3.21 2.42 16.02
N GLY A 106 -3.21 2.45 14.68
CA GLY A 106 -2.65 3.54 13.90
C GLY A 106 -3.41 4.84 14.08
N SER A 107 -2.71 5.96 13.97
CA SER A 107 -3.26 7.31 14.17
C SER A 107 -4.24 7.74 13.07
N LEU A 108 -4.25 7.07 11.91
CA LEU A 108 -5.20 7.35 10.83
C LEU A 108 -6.61 6.84 11.13
N GLY A 109 -6.76 5.87 12.05
CA GLY A 109 -8.03 5.25 12.36
C GLY A 109 -8.62 4.48 11.18
N HIS A 110 -9.94 4.35 11.14
CA HIS A 110 -10.66 3.68 10.06
C HIS A 110 -11.07 4.70 8.99
N LEU A 111 -10.63 4.47 7.76
CA LEU A 111 -10.94 5.29 6.59
C LEU A 111 -11.78 4.48 5.59
N ARG A 112 -12.68 5.17 4.88
CA ARG A 112 -13.29 4.60 3.69
C ARG A 112 -12.32 4.72 2.51
N GLY A 113 -12.31 3.76 1.60
CA GLY A 113 -11.38 3.76 0.45
C GLY A 113 -11.44 5.05 -0.38
N MET A 114 -12.62 5.67 -0.48
CA MET A 114 -12.80 6.95 -1.19
C MET A 114 -12.09 8.15 -0.52
N GLU A 115 -11.72 8.03 0.74
CA GLU A 115 -11.01 9.09 1.49
C GLU A 115 -9.50 9.05 1.29
N LEU A 116 -8.98 7.95 0.74
CA LEU A 116 -7.54 7.77 0.58
C LEU A 116 -6.94 8.78 -0.43
N MET A 117 -7.53 8.93 -1.62
CA MET A 117 -6.97 9.83 -2.63
C MET A 117 -6.95 11.31 -2.17
N PRO A 118 -8.02 11.87 -1.59
CA PRO A 118 -7.94 13.20 -0.99
C PRO A 118 -6.84 13.35 0.07
N LEU A 119 -6.63 12.32 0.89
CA LEU A 119 -5.57 12.31 1.90
C LEU A 119 -4.18 12.33 1.26
N LEU A 120 -3.94 11.53 0.22
CA LEU A 120 -2.69 11.53 -0.52
C LEU A 120 -2.42 12.90 -1.18
N LEU A 121 -3.42 13.50 -1.80
CA LEU A 121 -3.32 14.82 -2.42
C LEU A 121 -3.01 15.91 -1.40
N ALA A 122 -3.63 15.85 -0.21
CA ALA A 122 -3.33 16.79 0.87
C ALA A 122 -1.86 16.71 1.29
N HIS A 123 -1.35 15.49 1.53
CA HIS A 123 0.06 15.27 1.89
C HIS A 123 1.05 15.60 0.78
N ALA A 124 0.63 15.50 -0.48
CA ALA A 124 1.42 15.90 -1.65
C ALA A 124 1.43 17.42 -1.90
N GLY A 125 0.71 18.21 -1.08
CA GLY A 125 0.56 19.65 -1.29
C GLY A 125 -0.24 20.03 -2.53
N LYS A 126 -1.10 19.11 -3.01
CA LYS A 126 -1.94 19.31 -4.20
C LYS A 126 -3.34 19.84 -3.87
N LEU A 127 -3.64 20.03 -2.59
CA LEU A 127 -4.85 20.69 -2.11
C LEU A 127 -4.49 21.98 -1.41
N LEU A 128 -5.14 23.09 -1.80
CA LEU A 128 -4.96 24.39 -1.15
C LEU A 128 -5.57 24.42 0.26
N LYS A 129 -6.63 23.65 0.45
CA LYS A 129 -7.32 23.51 1.72
C LYS A 129 -7.93 22.09 1.82
N TYR A 130 -7.77 21.46 2.97
CA TYR A 130 -8.41 20.20 3.27
C TYR A 130 -9.34 20.39 4.48
N GLY A 131 -10.60 20.04 4.29
CA GLY A 131 -11.64 20.28 5.28
C GLY A 131 -12.28 21.68 5.15
N ALA A 132 -13.11 22.00 6.09
CA ALA A 132 -13.83 23.28 6.12
C ALA A 132 -13.07 24.37 6.89
#